data_32ca055f29a2f9927e24f7ffcd032dba
#
_entry.id   32ca055f29a2f9927e24f7ffcd032dba
#
_cell.length_a   1.000
_cell.length_b   1.000
_cell.length_c   1.000
_cell.angle_alpha   90.00
_cell.angle_beta   90.00
_cell.angle_gamma   90.00
#
_symmetry.space_group_name_H-M   'P 1'
#
loop_
_entity.id
_entity.type
_entity.pdbx_description
1 polymer ?
#
loop_
_entity_poly.entity_id
_entity_poly.type
_entity_poly.pdbx_seq_one_letter_code
_entity_poly.pdbx_strand_id
1 'polypeptide(L)'
;IVYNAQDAKVSELAAEAQTAEGCRKVGFTLEAPQAGQIGIEDGWIVDRSGVAGGAVGESVRLAAITDFTHLAEPDGSLYPHLVADALTALALVLGLGADRDTALKALTSFKPGGHRIETVAEAAVEGGSVRFVDDSKATNGHAARASLSSFPAKSVIWIAGGLAKGSRFEDLVKDQAHTIK
;
A
#
# COMPACT_ATOMS: atom_id res chain seq x y z
N ILE A 1 -17.22 6.19 0.00
CA ILE A 1 -16.22 5.96 1.07
C ILE A 1 -15.34 4.80 0.65
N VAL A 2 -14.01 4.99 0.72
CA VAL A 2 -13.04 3.89 0.58
C VAL A 2 -12.35 3.71 1.93
N TYR A 3 -12.16 2.46 2.39
CA TYR A 3 -11.62 2.18 3.70
C TYR A 3 -10.76 0.90 3.72
N ASN A 4 -9.81 0.83 4.66
CA ASN A 4 -9.01 -0.37 4.87
C ASN A 4 -9.84 -1.44 5.58
N ALA A 5 -10.17 -2.52 4.85
CA ALA A 5 -10.97 -3.63 5.38
C ALA A 5 -10.20 -4.54 6.35
N GLN A 6 -8.87 -4.45 6.37
CA GLN A 6 -8.02 -5.21 7.30
C GLN A 6 -7.85 -4.52 8.67
N ASP A 7 -8.25 -3.25 8.78
CA ASP A 7 -8.29 -2.52 10.06
C ASP A 7 -9.69 -2.63 10.68
N ALA A 8 -9.78 -3.34 11.81
CA ALA A 8 -11.05 -3.59 12.47
C ALA A 8 -11.75 -2.29 12.91
N LYS A 9 -10.97 -1.29 13.41
CA LYS A 9 -11.55 -0.03 13.87
C LYS A 9 -12.04 0.82 12.71
N VAL A 10 -11.29 0.84 11.60
CA VAL A 10 -11.70 1.55 10.38
C VAL A 10 -12.94 0.89 9.77
N SER A 11 -13.01 -0.43 9.77
CA SER A 11 -14.17 -1.20 9.30
C SER A 11 -15.43 -0.92 10.13
N GLU A 12 -15.30 -0.86 11.46
CA GLU A 12 -16.38 -0.45 12.38
C GLU A 12 -16.89 0.96 12.03
N LEU A 13 -15.98 1.93 11.94
CA LEU A 13 -16.31 3.31 11.61
C LEU A 13 -16.95 3.44 10.22
N ALA A 14 -16.46 2.67 9.25
CA ALA A 14 -17.05 2.64 7.90
C ALA A 14 -18.47 2.04 7.92
N ALA A 15 -18.70 1.01 8.74
CA ALA A 15 -20.04 0.42 8.89
C ALA A 15 -21.03 1.43 9.50
N GLU A 16 -20.63 2.14 10.55
CA GLU A 16 -21.47 3.11 11.27
C GLU A 16 -21.65 4.44 10.51
N ALA A 17 -20.76 4.76 9.56
CA ALA A 17 -20.81 6.02 8.84
C ALA A 17 -22.15 6.21 8.11
N GLN A 18 -22.83 7.31 8.40
CA GLN A 18 -23.99 7.75 7.65
C GLN A 18 -23.53 8.34 6.32
N THR A 19 -24.10 7.88 5.24
CA THR A 19 -23.73 8.30 3.88
C THR A 19 -24.93 8.90 3.16
N ALA A 20 -24.66 9.81 2.24
CA ALA A 20 -25.68 10.30 1.34
C ALA A 20 -26.21 9.17 0.45
N GLU A 21 -27.44 9.35 -0.07
CA GLU A 21 -28.04 8.42 -1.03
C GLU A 21 -27.11 8.22 -2.25
N GLY A 22 -26.93 6.98 -2.67
CA GLY A 22 -26.05 6.61 -3.79
C GLY A 22 -24.57 6.50 -3.42
N CYS A 23 -24.15 6.86 -2.19
CA CYS A 23 -22.77 6.70 -1.76
C CYS A 23 -22.45 5.22 -1.50
N ARG A 24 -21.37 4.73 -2.11
CA ARG A 24 -20.88 3.36 -1.90
C ARG A 24 -19.82 3.34 -0.80
N LYS A 25 -19.77 2.24 -0.05
CA LYS A 25 -18.69 1.89 0.88
C LYS A 25 -17.88 0.77 0.24
N VAL A 26 -16.62 1.02 -0.05
CA VAL A 26 -15.71 0.09 -0.72
C VAL A 26 -14.54 -0.21 0.21
N GLY A 27 -14.41 -1.45 0.63
CA GLY A 27 -13.24 -1.91 1.37
C GLY A 27 -12.08 -2.18 0.41
N PHE A 28 -10.85 -1.89 0.82
CA PHE A 28 -9.68 -2.46 0.17
C PHE A 28 -8.95 -3.41 1.10
N THR A 29 -8.28 -4.42 0.53
CA THR A 29 -7.52 -5.43 1.26
C THR A 29 -6.30 -5.86 0.45
N LEU A 30 -5.22 -6.29 1.13
CA LEU A 30 -4.06 -6.90 0.49
C LEU A 30 -4.24 -8.41 0.26
N GLU A 31 -5.38 -8.95 0.66
CA GLU A 31 -5.78 -10.34 0.50
C GLU A 31 -6.88 -10.47 -0.56
N ALA A 32 -7.37 -11.71 -0.77
CA ALA A 32 -8.51 -11.96 -1.64
C ALA A 32 -9.74 -11.17 -1.17
N PRO A 33 -10.33 -10.33 -2.04
CA PRO A 33 -11.43 -9.45 -1.64
C PRO A 33 -12.71 -10.23 -1.41
N GLN A 34 -13.48 -9.82 -0.43
CA GLN A 34 -14.87 -10.24 -0.23
C GLN A 34 -15.83 -9.35 -1.04
N ALA A 35 -17.12 -9.68 -1.05
CA ALA A 35 -18.15 -8.82 -1.64
C ALA A 35 -18.09 -7.40 -1.05
N GLY A 36 -18.10 -6.38 -1.91
CA GLY A 36 -17.93 -4.99 -1.52
C GLY A 36 -16.47 -4.51 -1.39
N GLN A 37 -15.50 -5.33 -1.76
CA GLN A 37 -14.08 -5.02 -1.62
C GLN A 37 -13.32 -5.07 -2.96
N ILE A 38 -12.17 -4.39 -2.99
CA ILE A 38 -11.12 -4.53 -3.98
C ILE A 38 -9.86 -5.06 -3.29
N GLY A 39 -9.13 -5.98 -3.90
CA GLY A 39 -7.97 -6.62 -3.24
C GLY A 39 -7.06 -7.37 -4.20
N ILE A 40 -6.18 -8.19 -3.63
CA ILE A 40 -5.23 -9.00 -4.39
C ILE A 40 -5.61 -10.49 -4.27
N GLU A 41 -5.80 -11.14 -5.40
CA GLU A 41 -6.08 -12.57 -5.48
C GLU A 41 -5.28 -13.19 -6.62
N ASP A 42 -4.51 -14.25 -6.33
CA ASP A 42 -3.69 -14.97 -7.32
C ASP A 42 -2.78 -14.06 -8.16
N GLY A 43 -2.22 -13.00 -7.55
CA GLY A 43 -1.36 -12.03 -8.21
C GLY A 43 -2.08 -11.01 -9.09
N TRP A 44 -3.40 -10.91 -8.99
CA TRP A 44 -4.22 -9.93 -9.70
C TRP A 44 -4.89 -8.95 -8.76
N ILE A 45 -5.05 -7.72 -9.21
CA ILE A 45 -6.01 -6.80 -8.61
C ILE A 45 -7.41 -7.26 -9.04
N VAL A 46 -8.27 -7.56 -8.06
CA VAL A 46 -9.63 -8.06 -8.25
C VAL A 46 -10.61 -7.12 -7.58
N ASP A 47 -11.62 -6.68 -8.31
CA ASP A 47 -12.77 -5.94 -7.77
C ASP A 47 -13.96 -6.88 -7.55
N ARG A 48 -14.51 -6.86 -6.33
CA ARG A 48 -15.80 -7.44 -5.96
C ARG A 48 -16.73 -6.39 -5.33
N SER A 49 -16.37 -5.12 -5.47
CA SER A 49 -17.20 -4.00 -4.98
C SER A 49 -18.18 -3.49 -6.03
N GLY A 50 -17.96 -3.85 -7.29
CA GLY A 50 -18.75 -3.39 -8.44
C GLY A 50 -18.38 -1.98 -8.92
N VAL A 51 -17.29 -1.36 -8.42
CA VAL A 51 -16.83 -0.02 -8.90
C VAL A 51 -16.18 -0.10 -10.27
N ALA A 52 -15.60 -1.23 -10.62
CA ALA A 52 -15.01 -1.48 -11.94
C ALA A 52 -16.00 -2.05 -12.97
N GLY A 53 -17.29 -2.08 -12.64
CA GLY A 53 -18.35 -2.74 -13.40
C GLY A 53 -18.73 -4.08 -12.77
N GLY A 54 -19.84 -4.66 -13.23
CA GLY A 54 -20.41 -5.88 -12.64
C GLY A 54 -21.23 -5.63 -11.37
N ALA A 55 -21.77 -6.71 -10.81
CA ALA A 55 -22.52 -6.68 -9.56
C ALA A 55 -21.60 -6.75 -8.34
N VAL A 56 -22.07 -6.28 -7.18
CA VAL A 56 -21.35 -6.48 -5.91
C VAL A 56 -21.23 -7.97 -5.63
N GLY A 57 -20.00 -8.43 -5.37
CA GLY A 57 -19.66 -9.84 -5.17
C GLY A 57 -19.21 -10.57 -6.44
N GLU A 58 -19.47 -10.02 -7.63
CA GLU A 58 -18.91 -10.53 -8.88
C GLU A 58 -17.42 -10.20 -8.98
N SER A 59 -16.60 -11.19 -9.37
CA SER A 59 -15.15 -11.01 -9.52
C SER A 59 -14.82 -10.40 -10.87
N VAL A 60 -14.22 -9.21 -10.85
CA VAL A 60 -13.68 -8.54 -12.03
C VAL A 60 -12.17 -8.42 -11.88
N ARG A 61 -11.40 -9.17 -12.68
CA ARG A 61 -9.93 -9.02 -12.74
C ARG A 61 -9.59 -7.74 -13.48
N LEU A 62 -8.73 -6.90 -12.89
CA LEU A 62 -8.37 -5.58 -13.41
C LEU A 62 -7.00 -5.58 -14.08
N ALA A 63 -5.96 -5.94 -13.35
CA ALA A 63 -4.58 -5.96 -13.83
C ALA A 63 -3.74 -6.93 -13.01
N ALA A 64 -2.68 -7.47 -13.59
CA ALA A 64 -1.70 -8.23 -12.83
C ALA A 64 -0.89 -7.27 -11.93
N ILE A 65 -0.62 -7.67 -10.70
CA ILE A 65 0.15 -6.83 -9.77
C ILE A 65 1.58 -6.57 -10.29
N THR A 66 2.12 -7.48 -11.08
CA THR A 66 3.42 -7.36 -11.74
C THR A 66 3.50 -6.25 -12.79
N ASP A 67 2.36 -5.73 -13.26
CA ASP A 67 2.32 -4.60 -14.19
C ASP A 67 2.70 -3.27 -13.52
N PHE A 68 2.75 -3.26 -12.17
CA PHE A 68 3.00 -2.08 -11.34
C PHE A 68 4.38 -2.16 -10.68
N THR A 69 5.44 -1.96 -11.47
CA THR A 69 6.83 -2.12 -11.01
C THR A 69 7.22 -1.21 -9.84
N HIS A 70 6.51 -0.09 -9.65
CA HIS A 70 6.73 0.83 -8.51
C HIS A 70 6.14 0.32 -7.19
N LEU A 71 5.39 -0.77 -7.20
CA LEU A 71 4.80 -1.38 -6.01
C LEU A 71 5.64 -2.54 -5.46
N ALA A 72 6.78 -2.83 -6.07
CA ALA A 72 7.60 -3.98 -5.74
C ALA A 72 9.07 -3.63 -5.51
N GLU A 73 9.72 -4.42 -4.70
CA GLU A 73 11.18 -4.50 -4.57
C GLU A 73 11.79 -5.09 -5.85
N PRO A 74 13.10 -4.91 -6.08
CA PRO A 74 13.81 -5.54 -7.18
C PRO A 74 13.74 -7.07 -7.20
N ASP A 75 13.53 -7.71 -6.05
CA ASP A 75 13.35 -9.16 -5.91
C ASP A 75 11.90 -9.62 -6.21
N GLY A 76 10.99 -8.67 -6.49
CA GLY A 76 9.59 -8.93 -6.77
C GLY A 76 8.68 -8.97 -5.54
N SER A 77 9.21 -8.83 -4.33
CA SER A 77 8.38 -8.66 -3.14
C SER A 77 7.65 -7.32 -3.17
N LEU A 78 6.40 -7.30 -2.73
CA LEU A 78 5.57 -6.10 -2.81
C LEU A 78 5.79 -5.19 -1.60
N TYR A 79 5.68 -3.88 -1.82
CA TYR A 79 5.54 -2.88 -0.75
C TYR A 79 4.07 -2.82 -0.30
N PRO A 80 3.66 -3.43 0.84
CA PRO A 80 2.25 -3.55 1.20
C PRO A 80 1.53 -2.21 1.28
N HIS A 81 2.18 -1.16 1.81
CA HIS A 81 1.59 0.17 1.93
C HIS A 81 1.41 0.86 0.57
N LEU A 82 2.34 0.68 -0.40
CA LEU A 82 2.17 1.23 -1.75
C LEU A 82 1.05 0.51 -2.51
N VAL A 83 0.92 -0.80 -2.30
CA VAL A 83 -0.21 -1.57 -2.85
C VAL A 83 -1.54 -1.08 -2.24
N ALA A 84 -1.60 -0.85 -0.93
CA ALA A 84 -2.78 -0.30 -0.26
C ALA A 84 -3.16 1.09 -0.81
N ASP A 85 -2.17 1.96 -1.02
CA ASP A 85 -2.37 3.28 -1.62
C ASP A 85 -2.91 3.17 -3.06
N ALA A 86 -2.35 2.26 -3.86
CA ALA A 86 -2.79 2.00 -5.24
C ALA A 86 -4.24 1.49 -5.29
N LEU A 87 -4.59 0.50 -4.44
CA LEU A 87 -5.96 -0.01 -4.34
C LEU A 87 -6.95 1.08 -3.89
N THR A 88 -6.53 1.92 -2.93
CA THR A 88 -7.33 3.06 -2.46
C THR A 88 -7.58 4.05 -3.58
N ALA A 89 -6.54 4.46 -4.30
CA ALA A 89 -6.65 5.39 -5.42
C ALA A 89 -7.55 4.83 -6.53
N LEU A 90 -7.35 3.55 -6.88
CA LEU A 90 -8.14 2.88 -7.91
C LEU A 90 -9.62 2.80 -7.53
N ALA A 91 -9.92 2.38 -6.30
CA ALA A 91 -11.30 2.32 -5.79
C ALA A 91 -11.99 3.70 -5.79
N LEU A 92 -11.25 4.78 -5.43
CA LEU A 92 -11.78 6.13 -5.43
C LEU A 92 -12.10 6.61 -6.84
N VAL A 93 -11.17 6.48 -7.80
CA VAL A 93 -11.38 7.03 -9.16
C VAL A 93 -12.45 6.23 -9.91
N LEU A 94 -12.48 4.91 -9.76
CA LEU A 94 -13.53 4.07 -10.34
C LEU A 94 -14.89 4.34 -9.69
N GLY A 95 -14.92 4.54 -8.37
CA GLY A 95 -16.13 4.92 -7.64
C GLY A 95 -16.70 6.27 -8.04
N LEU A 96 -15.87 7.17 -8.58
CA LEU A 96 -16.25 8.45 -9.18
C LEU A 96 -16.63 8.34 -10.68
N GLY A 97 -16.59 7.15 -11.25
CA GLY A 97 -16.98 6.90 -12.65
C GLY A 97 -15.87 7.14 -13.67
N ALA A 98 -14.60 7.15 -13.25
CA ALA A 98 -13.50 7.20 -14.20
C ALA A 98 -13.48 5.94 -15.07
N ASP A 99 -13.02 6.12 -16.32
CA ASP A 99 -12.79 4.99 -17.23
C ASP A 99 -11.72 4.04 -16.67
N ARG A 100 -12.04 2.76 -16.62
CA ARG A 100 -11.22 1.72 -16.00
C ARG A 100 -9.83 1.62 -16.64
N ASP A 101 -9.79 1.57 -17.97
CA ASP A 101 -8.52 1.34 -18.68
C ASP A 101 -7.62 2.56 -18.58
N THR A 102 -8.20 3.75 -18.58
CA THR A 102 -7.49 5.02 -18.31
C THR A 102 -6.93 5.05 -16.89
N ALA A 103 -7.71 4.65 -15.88
CA ALA A 103 -7.28 4.60 -14.49
C ALA A 103 -6.11 3.60 -14.30
N LEU A 104 -6.22 2.40 -14.87
CA LEU A 104 -5.16 1.39 -14.82
C LEU A 104 -3.88 1.86 -15.52
N LYS A 105 -4.00 2.47 -16.71
CA LYS A 105 -2.86 3.03 -17.43
C LYS A 105 -2.18 4.15 -16.64
N ALA A 106 -2.94 5.02 -16.00
CA ALA A 106 -2.38 6.07 -15.15
C ALA A 106 -1.63 5.46 -13.95
N LEU A 107 -2.19 4.45 -13.33
CA LEU A 107 -1.58 3.76 -12.19
C LEU A 107 -0.29 3.02 -12.59
N THR A 108 -0.26 2.31 -13.72
CA THR A 108 0.96 1.62 -14.20
C THR A 108 2.09 2.59 -14.56
N SER A 109 1.75 3.79 -15.02
CA SER A 109 2.73 4.84 -15.35
C SER A 109 3.10 5.72 -14.15
N PHE A 110 2.44 5.55 -13.02
CA PHE A 110 2.69 6.34 -11.81
C PHE A 110 4.09 6.06 -11.27
N LYS A 111 4.76 7.12 -10.84
CA LYS A 111 6.03 7.03 -10.12
C LYS A 111 5.83 7.69 -8.75
N PRO A 112 6.15 7.00 -7.65
CA PRO A 112 6.15 7.62 -6.35
C PRO A 112 7.01 8.89 -6.37
N GLY A 113 6.58 9.92 -5.68
CA GLY A 113 7.42 11.12 -5.49
C GLY A 113 8.70 10.74 -4.75
N GLY A 114 9.77 11.50 -4.96
CA GLY A 114 11.04 11.29 -4.27
C GLY A 114 10.91 11.18 -2.75
N HIS A 115 11.87 10.55 -2.12
CA HIS A 115 11.94 10.33 -0.67
C HIS A 115 10.88 9.35 -0.12
N ARG A 116 10.36 8.44 -0.94
CA ARG A 116 9.41 7.38 -0.56
C ARG A 116 9.96 6.02 -0.99
N ILE A 117 10.72 5.40 -0.09
CA ILE A 117 11.45 4.15 -0.36
C ILE A 117 12.25 4.25 -1.66
N GLU A 118 12.87 5.40 -1.88
CA GLU A 118 13.65 5.69 -3.07
C GLU A 118 15.05 5.12 -2.93
N THR A 119 15.46 4.21 -3.81
CA THR A 119 16.84 3.75 -3.87
C THR A 119 17.71 4.87 -4.46
N VAL A 120 18.53 5.50 -3.63
CA VAL A 120 19.39 6.63 -4.03
C VAL A 120 20.80 6.20 -4.40
N ALA A 121 21.28 5.06 -3.91
CA ALA A 121 22.56 4.49 -4.27
C ALA A 121 22.62 2.99 -3.96
N GLU A 122 23.53 2.30 -4.63
CA GLU A 122 23.91 0.92 -4.32
C GLU A 122 25.43 0.79 -4.35
N ALA A 123 25.99 0.13 -3.34
CA ALA A 123 27.42 -0.11 -3.22
C ALA A 123 27.71 -1.61 -3.13
N ALA A 124 28.61 -2.10 -3.96
CA ALA A 124 29.12 -3.47 -3.87
C ALA A 124 29.98 -3.63 -2.61
N VAL A 125 29.75 -4.71 -1.89
CA VAL A 125 30.53 -5.10 -0.71
C VAL A 125 30.90 -6.57 -0.80
N GLU A 126 31.83 -7.01 0.06
CA GLU A 126 32.19 -8.42 0.11
C GLU A 126 30.94 -9.27 0.46
N GLY A 127 30.56 -10.18 -0.43
CA GLY A 127 29.41 -11.08 -0.25
C GLY A 127 28.06 -10.51 -0.71
N GLY A 128 28.01 -9.34 -1.37
CA GLY A 128 26.75 -8.80 -1.88
C GLY A 128 26.76 -7.32 -2.22
N SER A 129 25.64 -6.64 -1.97
CA SER A 129 25.52 -5.19 -2.11
C SER A 129 24.80 -4.57 -0.93
N VAL A 130 25.05 -3.28 -0.70
CA VAL A 130 24.29 -2.43 0.22
C VAL A 130 23.53 -1.40 -0.57
N ARG A 131 22.24 -1.38 -0.40
CA ARG A 131 21.34 -0.42 -1.02
C ARG A 131 21.02 0.71 -0.03
N PHE A 132 21.20 1.94 -0.47
CA PHE A 132 20.83 3.14 0.29
C PHE A 132 19.46 3.59 -0.14
N VAL A 133 18.54 3.63 0.81
CA VAL A 133 17.13 3.95 0.57
C VAL A 133 16.76 5.22 1.32
N ASP A 134 16.27 6.21 0.60
CA ASP A 134 15.73 7.44 1.17
C ASP A 134 14.20 7.30 1.35
N ASP A 135 13.78 7.35 2.61
CA ASP A 135 12.37 7.34 3.01
C ASP A 135 12.07 8.50 3.96
N SER A 136 12.70 9.63 3.75
CA SER A 136 12.56 10.82 4.62
C SER A 136 11.13 11.41 4.62
N LYS A 137 10.25 10.98 3.74
CA LYS A 137 8.80 11.25 3.78
C LYS A 137 8.06 10.46 4.86
N ALA A 138 8.63 9.41 5.42
CA ALA A 138 8.11 8.71 6.59
C ALA A 138 8.29 9.57 7.87
N THR A 139 7.58 10.68 7.94
CA THR A 139 7.76 11.73 8.97
C THR A 139 7.09 11.43 10.32
N ASN A 140 6.57 10.23 10.51
CA ASN A 140 5.95 9.78 11.76
C ASN A 140 6.14 8.27 11.96
N GLY A 141 5.89 7.79 13.20
CA GLY A 141 6.12 6.39 13.55
C GLY A 141 5.29 5.38 12.77
N HIS A 142 4.08 5.73 12.33
CA HIS A 142 3.23 4.83 11.54
C HIS A 142 3.79 4.64 10.12
N ALA A 143 4.20 5.72 9.48
CA ALA A 143 4.82 5.67 8.15
C ALA A 143 6.15 4.89 8.20
N ALA A 144 7.02 5.20 9.17
CA ALA A 144 8.29 4.47 9.35
C ALA A 144 8.06 2.97 9.62
N ARG A 145 7.04 2.60 10.40
CA ARG A 145 6.65 1.20 10.62
C ARG A 145 6.25 0.52 9.32
N ALA A 146 5.39 1.15 8.52
CA ALA A 146 4.94 0.60 7.25
C ALA A 146 6.11 0.34 6.30
N SER A 147 7.05 1.29 6.21
CA SER A 147 8.25 1.15 5.39
C SER A 147 9.17 0.03 5.89
N LEU A 148 9.51 0.02 7.18
CA LEU A 148 10.39 -1.00 7.76
C LEU A 148 9.81 -2.42 7.63
N SER A 149 8.48 -2.56 7.77
CA SER A 149 7.78 -3.85 7.63
C SER A 149 7.85 -4.43 6.22
N SER A 150 8.26 -3.64 5.22
CA SER A 150 8.40 -4.09 3.83
C SER A 150 9.73 -4.80 3.56
N PHE A 151 10.68 -4.76 4.49
CA PHE A 151 12.01 -5.33 4.29
C PHE A 151 12.18 -6.67 5.02
N PRO A 152 13.05 -7.55 4.52
CA PRO A 152 13.35 -8.83 5.16
C PRO A 152 13.92 -8.67 6.58
N ALA A 153 13.80 -9.74 7.38
CA ALA A 153 14.36 -9.76 8.72
C ALA A 153 15.88 -9.53 8.70
N LYS A 154 16.38 -8.70 9.66
CA LYS A 154 17.81 -8.39 9.82
C LYS A 154 18.51 -7.85 8.58
N SER A 155 17.77 -7.13 7.72
CA SER A 155 18.31 -6.57 6.49
C SER A 155 18.52 -5.06 6.52
N VAL A 156 17.96 -4.34 7.49
CA VAL A 156 17.93 -2.88 7.52
C VAL A 156 18.88 -2.32 8.59
N ILE A 157 19.76 -1.40 8.20
CA ILE A 157 20.40 -0.45 9.10
C ILE A 157 19.60 0.84 9.03
N TRP A 158 18.83 1.11 10.08
CA TRP A 158 17.93 2.25 10.10
C TRP A 158 18.61 3.51 10.63
N ILE A 159 18.68 4.55 9.80
CA ILE A 159 19.16 5.87 10.17
C ILE A 159 17.94 6.76 10.36
N ALA A 160 17.65 7.14 11.60
CA ALA A 160 16.51 7.97 11.94
C ALA A 160 16.96 9.25 12.64
N GLY A 161 16.27 10.35 12.37
CA GLY A 161 16.58 11.64 12.96
C GLY A 161 15.55 12.71 12.63
N GLY A 162 15.77 13.91 13.14
CA GLY A 162 14.88 15.04 12.96
C GLY A 162 14.02 15.35 14.19
N LEU A 163 13.00 16.17 14.01
CA LEU A 163 12.13 16.63 15.09
C LEU A 163 11.02 15.61 15.37
N ALA A 164 11.01 15.04 16.57
CA ALA A 164 10.05 14.00 16.97
C ALA A 164 8.59 14.49 17.07
N LYS A 165 8.33 15.79 17.14
CA LYS A 165 6.97 16.38 17.23
C LYS A 165 6.08 15.75 18.31
N GLY A 166 6.69 15.37 19.44
CA GLY A 166 6.00 14.70 20.56
C GLY A 166 5.73 13.21 20.37
N SER A 167 6.15 12.61 19.26
CA SER A 167 6.03 11.17 19.04
C SER A 167 7.03 10.38 19.87
N ARG A 168 6.63 9.19 20.30
CA ARG A 168 7.50 8.19 20.93
C ARG A 168 7.81 7.09 19.93
N PHE A 169 9.07 6.65 19.92
CA PHE A 169 9.56 5.66 18.96
C PHE A 169 9.95 4.32 19.60
N GLU A 170 9.84 4.20 20.93
CA GLU A 170 10.24 2.99 21.66
C GLU A 170 9.47 1.76 21.18
N ASP A 171 8.16 1.90 20.97
CA ASP A 171 7.29 0.81 20.51
C ASP A 171 7.61 0.46 19.04
N LEU A 172 7.86 1.46 18.20
CA LEU A 172 8.28 1.24 16.82
C LEU A 172 9.59 0.43 16.76
N VAL A 173 10.60 0.82 17.57
CA VAL A 173 11.89 0.11 17.60
C VAL A 173 11.73 -1.32 18.09
N LYS A 174 10.91 -1.55 19.13
CA LYS A 174 10.62 -2.91 19.64
C LYS A 174 9.94 -3.77 18.57
N ASP A 175 8.89 -3.24 17.95
CA ASP A 175 8.11 -3.97 16.96
C ASP A 175 8.93 -4.29 15.70
N GLN A 176 9.81 -3.37 15.30
CA GLN A 176 10.65 -3.53 14.10
C GLN A 176 12.05 -4.11 14.41
N ALA A 177 12.32 -4.50 15.64
CA ALA A 177 13.62 -5.09 16.04
C ALA A 177 13.98 -6.35 15.25
N HIS A 178 12.99 -7.04 14.67
CA HIS A 178 13.20 -8.19 13.80
C HIS A 178 13.73 -7.82 12.41
N THR A 179 13.39 -6.64 11.89
CA THR A 179 13.83 -6.11 10.58
C THR A 179 15.20 -5.41 10.70
N ILE A 180 15.40 -4.67 11.78
CA ILE A 180 16.62 -3.90 12.02
C ILE A 180 17.78 -4.85 12.39
N LYS A 181 18.94 -4.61 11.79
CA LYS A 181 20.18 -5.40 11.97
C LYS A 181 20.95 -4.95 13.20
#